data_87da8c36e621e84e940494444e9dbb45
#
_entry.id   87da8c36e621e84e940494444e9dbb45
#
_cell.length_a   1.000
_cell.length_b   1.000
_cell.length_c   1.000
_cell.angle_alpha   90.00
_cell.angle_beta   90.00
_cell.angle_gamma   90.00
#
_symmetry.space_group_name_H-M   'P 1'
#
loop_
_entity.id
_entity.type
_entity.pdbx_description
1 polymer ?
#
loop_
_entity_poly.entity_id
_entity_poly.type
_entity_poly.pdbx_seq_one_letter_code
_entity_poly.pdbx_strand_id
1 'polypeptide(L)'
;MSISARYRQILETLEEQSDRFYERLPVEATKPLRLVDQAAEELQAQADAVGEIPQIQLESRLAPIIIRAHGKLDRARVALDDEGHERVAGQIWELEQLLYRLLNDL
;
A
#
# COMPACT_ATOMS: atom_id res chain seq x y z
N MET A 1 -8.39 -12.31 12.49
CA MET A 1 -8.84 -11.72 11.22
C MET A 1 -8.21 -12.50 10.06
N SER A 2 -9.00 -12.80 9.05
CA SER A 2 -8.52 -13.55 7.88
C SER A 2 -7.55 -12.73 7.03
N ILE A 3 -6.78 -13.42 6.18
CA ILE A 3 -5.87 -12.75 5.24
C ILE A 3 -6.65 -11.82 4.31
N SER A 4 -7.79 -12.29 3.79
CA SER A 4 -8.63 -11.48 2.88
C SER A 4 -9.17 -10.24 3.57
N ALA A 5 -9.62 -10.34 4.82
CA ALA A 5 -10.11 -9.19 5.58
C ALA A 5 -9.00 -8.19 5.87
N ARG A 6 -7.80 -8.68 6.23
CA ARG A 6 -6.63 -7.82 6.46
C ARG A 6 -6.20 -7.11 5.19
N TYR A 7 -6.17 -7.83 4.08
CA TYR A 7 -5.83 -7.27 2.77
C TYR A 7 -6.77 -6.11 2.40
N ARG A 8 -8.07 -6.34 2.50
CA ARG A 8 -9.08 -5.32 2.17
C ARG A 8 -9.01 -4.12 3.11
N GLN A 9 -8.75 -4.35 4.39
CA GLN A 9 -8.61 -3.28 5.37
C GLN A 9 -7.39 -2.40 5.08
N ILE A 10 -6.26 -3.01 4.73
CA ILE A 10 -5.06 -2.26 4.35
C ILE A 10 -5.32 -1.41 3.10
N LEU A 11 -5.95 -2.00 2.09
CA LEU A 11 -6.31 -1.28 0.87
C LEU A 11 -7.22 -0.09 1.15
N GLU A 12 -8.27 -0.30 1.95
CA GLU A 12 -9.20 0.77 2.32
C GLU A 12 -8.47 1.91 3.05
N THR A 13 -7.61 1.59 3.99
CA THR A 13 -6.81 2.57 4.72
C THR A 13 -5.89 3.34 3.77
N LEU A 14 -5.24 2.63 2.85
CA LEU A 14 -4.35 3.23 1.86
C LEU A 14 -5.11 4.23 0.97
N GLU A 15 -6.27 3.85 0.47
CA GLU A 15 -7.08 4.72 -0.39
C GLU A 15 -7.55 5.97 0.35
N GLU A 16 -8.03 5.83 1.59
CA GLU A 16 -8.44 6.95 2.42
C GLU A 16 -7.28 7.91 2.71
N GLN A 17 -6.12 7.37 3.04
CA GLN A 17 -4.95 8.20 3.32
C GLN A 17 -4.42 8.89 2.07
N SER A 18 -4.44 8.20 0.92
CA SER A 18 -4.02 8.80 -0.35
C SER A 18 -4.82 10.07 -0.65
N ASP A 19 -6.14 10.02 -0.49
CA ASP A 19 -7.00 11.20 -0.70
C ASP A 19 -6.59 12.35 0.22
N ARG A 20 -6.30 12.05 1.48
CA ARG A 20 -5.87 13.07 2.45
C ARG A 20 -4.50 13.64 2.10
N PHE A 21 -3.58 12.84 1.59
CA PHE A 21 -2.25 13.31 1.18
C PHE A 21 -2.36 14.35 0.08
N TYR A 22 -3.22 14.11 -0.93
CA TYR A 22 -3.44 15.09 -2.00
C TYR A 22 -4.02 16.40 -1.48
N GLU A 23 -4.84 16.35 -0.45
CA GLU A 23 -5.41 17.55 0.17
C GLU A 23 -4.38 18.36 0.96
N ARG A 24 -3.40 17.68 1.57
CA ARG A 24 -2.44 18.29 2.48
C ARG A 24 -1.15 18.75 1.81
N LEU A 25 -0.74 18.09 0.73
CA LEU A 25 0.55 18.34 0.12
C LEU A 25 0.42 19.26 -1.08
N PRO A 26 1.50 20.02 -1.39
CA PRO A 26 1.50 20.91 -2.55
C PRO A 26 1.53 20.11 -3.86
N VAL A 27 1.24 20.78 -4.97
CA VAL A 27 1.20 20.17 -6.30
C VAL A 27 2.54 19.54 -6.68
N GLU A 28 3.65 20.04 -6.15
CA GLU A 28 4.99 19.52 -6.39
C GLU A 28 5.16 18.08 -5.88
N ALA A 29 4.32 17.65 -4.94
CA ALA A 29 4.33 16.29 -4.40
C ALA A 29 3.53 15.29 -5.25
N THR A 30 2.92 15.73 -6.35
CA THR A 30 2.06 14.88 -7.18
C THR A 30 2.78 13.63 -7.68
N LYS A 31 4.04 13.75 -8.09
CA LYS A 31 4.81 12.62 -8.63
C LYS A 31 4.97 11.48 -7.64
N PRO A 32 5.47 11.70 -6.40
CA PRO A 32 5.51 10.63 -5.41
C PRO A 32 4.12 10.16 -4.99
N LEU A 33 3.10 11.03 -4.95
CA LEU A 33 1.75 10.61 -4.62
C LEU A 33 1.14 9.69 -5.67
N ARG A 34 1.54 9.81 -6.94
CA ARG A 34 1.12 8.86 -7.98
C ARG A 34 1.63 7.46 -7.71
N LEU A 35 2.80 7.31 -7.09
CA LEU A 35 3.30 6.00 -6.68
C LEU A 35 2.39 5.37 -5.62
N VAL A 36 1.87 6.19 -4.71
CA VAL A 36 0.90 5.73 -3.70
C VAL A 36 -0.37 5.22 -4.39
N ASP A 37 -0.88 5.96 -5.38
CA ASP A 37 -2.05 5.54 -6.16
C ASP A 37 -1.79 4.24 -6.91
N GLN A 38 -0.62 4.10 -7.50
CA GLN A 38 -0.25 2.88 -8.22
C GLN A 38 -0.18 1.68 -7.29
N ALA A 39 0.32 1.86 -6.06
CA ALA A 39 0.30 0.81 -5.06
C ALA A 39 -1.13 0.38 -4.73
N ALA A 40 -2.04 1.34 -4.56
CA ALA A 40 -3.45 1.06 -4.32
C ALA A 40 -4.08 0.31 -5.50
N GLU A 41 -3.78 0.70 -6.72
CA GLU A 41 -4.29 0.03 -7.93
C GLU A 41 -3.81 -1.42 -8.02
N GLU A 42 -2.56 -1.67 -7.68
CA GLU A 42 -2.01 -3.04 -7.65
C GLU A 42 -2.79 -3.93 -6.67
N LEU A 43 -3.07 -3.41 -5.48
CA LEU A 43 -3.83 -4.14 -4.47
C LEU A 43 -5.30 -4.28 -4.87
N GLN A 44 -5.89 -3.22 -5.45
CA GLN A 44 -7.29 -3.22 -5.87
C GLN A 44 -7.58 -4.29 -6.91
N ALA A 45 -6.63 -4.56 -7.80
CA ALA A 45 -6.79 -5.54 -8.87
C ALA A 45 -7.12 -6.94 -8.35
N GLN A 46 -6.75 -7.28 -7.11
CA GLN A 46 -6.99 -8.59 -6.50
C GLN A 46 -8.05 -8.57 -5.39
N ALA A 47 -8.60 -7.39 -5.06
CA ALA A 47 -9.45 -7.23 -3.88
C ALA A 47 -10.69 -8.13 -3.89
N ASP A 48 -11.30 -8.31 -5.06
CA ASP A 48 -12.51 -9.12 -5.18
C ASP A 48 -12.23 -10.63 -5.08
N ALA A 49 -11.06 -11.04 -5.53
CA ALA A 49 -10.69 -12.45 -5.61
C ALA A 49 -9.95 -12.98 -4.38
N VAL A 50 -9.41 -12.09 -3.55
CA VAL A 50 -8.50 -12.49 -2.48
C VAL A 50 -9.10 -13.49 -1.49
N GLY A 51 -10.41 -13.41 -1.21
CA GLY A 51 -11.12 -14.33 -0.32
C GLY A 51 -11.36 -15.72 -0.91
N GLU A 52 -11.20 -15.84 -2.23
CA GLU A 52 -11.43 -17.10 -2.96
C GLU A 52 -10.15 -17.88 -3.24
N ILE A 53 -8.98 -17.31 -2.90
CA ILE A 53 -7.70 -17.96 -3.12
C ILE A 53 -7.53 -19.12 -2.13
N PRO A 54 -7.27 -20.35 -2.61
CA PRO A 54 -7.01 -21.48 -1.71
C PRO A 54 -5.78 -21.17 -0.81
N GLN A 55 -5.85 -21.61 0.43
CA GLN A 55 -4.79 -21.36 1.43
C GLN A 55 -3.39 -21.73 0.90
N ILE A 56 -3.27 -22.84 0.22
CA ILE A 56 -1.99 -23.32 -0.31
C ILE A 56 -1.40 -22.42 -1.40
N GLN A 57 -2.24 -21.57 -2.02
CA GLN A 57 -1.85 -20.68 -3.11
C GLN A 57 -1.67 -19.23 -2.68
N LEU A 58 -2.00 -18.89 -1.43
CA LEU A 58 -1.98 -17.50 -0.96
C LEU A 58 -0.61 -16.85 -1.18
N GLU A 59 0.45 -17.48 -0.72
CA GLU A 59 1.79 -16.92 -0.86
C GLU A 59 2.18 -16.71 -2.31
N SER A 60 2.06 -17.73 -3.15
CA SER A 60 2.47 -17.63 -4.54
C SER A 60 1.68 -16.61 -5.34
N ARG A 61 0.40 -16.39 -4.99
CA ARG A 61 -0.48 -15.48 -5.72
C ARG A 61 -0.44 -14.05 -5.20
N LEU A 62 -0.33 -13.85 -3.89
CA LEU A 62 -0.39 -12.52 -3.28
C LEU A 62 0.99 -11.91 -3.02
N ALA A 63 2.01 -12.71 -2.70
CA ALA A 63 3.32 -12.17 -2.37
C ALA A 63 3.88 -11.23 -3.45
N PRO A 64 3.86 -11.57 -4.75
CA PRO A 64 4.38 -10.67 -5.78
C PRO A 64 3.63 -9.33 -5.82
N ILE A 65 2.33 -9.35 -5.59
CA ILE A 65 1.50 -8.15 -5.62
C ILE A 65 1.80 -7.25 -4.42
N ILE A 66 1.88 -7.83 -3.24
CA ILE A 66 2.20 -7.12 -2.01
C ILE A 66 3.61 -6.52 -2.08
N ILE A 67 4.58 -7.27 -2.59
CA ILE A 67 5.96 -6.80 -2.75
C ILE A 67 6.02 -5.61 -3.71
N ARG A 68 5.30 -5.65 -4.83
CA ARG A 68 5.27 -4.53 -5.78
C ARG A 68 4.63 -3.29 -5.16
N ALA A 69 3.50 -3.46 -4.48
CA ALA A 69 2.85 -2.34 -3.79
C ALA A 69 3.74 -1.74 -2.72
N HIS A 70 4.37 -2.58 -1.90
CA HIS A 70 5.33 -2.16 -0.89
C HIS A 70 6.47 -1.35 -1.50
N GLY A 71 7.05 -1.84 -2.60
CA GLY A 71 8.14 -1.15 -3.29
C GLY A 71 7.76 0.24 -3.79
N LYS A 72 6.55 0.39 -4.33
CA LYS A 72 6.05 1.70 -4.78
C LYS A 72 5.82 2.65 -3.63
N LEU A 73 5.26 2.16 -2.53
CA LEU A 73 5.10 2.96 -1.31
C LEU A 73 6.44 3.40 -0.76
N ASP A 74 7.44 2.52 -0.75
CA ASP A 74 8.76 2.86 -0.24
C ASP A 74 9.43 3.95 -1.08
N ARG A 75 9.30 3.88 -2.40
CA ARG A 75 9.83 4.94 -3.28
C ARG A 75 9.13 6.28 -3.04
N ALA A 76 7.82 6.26 -2.83
CA ALA A 76 7.06 7.45 -2.49
C ALA A 76 7.51 8.04 -1.16
N ARG A 77 7.67 7.18 -0.15
CA ARG A 77 8.12 7.57 1.18
C ARG A 77 9.48 8.27 1.13
N VAL A 78 10.45 7.67 0.44
CA VAL A 78 11.80 8.25 0.33
C VAL A 78 11.75 9.61 -0.34
N ALA A 79 11.02 9.74 -1.45
CA ALA A 79 10.92 11.00 -2.17
C ALA A 79 10.27 12.10 -1.32
N LEU A 80 9.19 11.76 -0.61
CA LEU A 80 8.49 12.72 0.25
C LEU A 80 9.33 13.13 1.46
N ASP A 81 10.06 12.19 2.04
CA ASP A 81 10.97 12.48 3.15
C ASP A 81 12.08 13.42 2.71
N ASP A 82 12.67 13.19 1.54
CA ASP A 82 13.70 14.04 0.96
C ASP A 82 13.20 15.47 0.68
N GLU A 83 11.93 15.61 0.39
CA GLU A 83 11.27 16.91 0.15
C GLU A 83 10.78 17.58 1.44
N GLY A 84 11.02 16.98 2.61
CA GLY A 84 10.63 17.54 3.90
C GLY A 84 9.23 17.20 4.37
N HIS A 85 8.51 16.31 3.68
CA HIS A 85 7.16 15.87 4.06
C HIS A 85 7.22 14.66 5.00
N GLU A 86 7.91 14.83 6.13
CA GLU A 86 8.23 13.73 7.06
C GLU A 86 7.00 13.06 7.65
N ARG A 87 5.94 13.84 7.93
CA ARG A 87 4.72 13.30 8.54
C ARG A 87 4.01 12.33 7.59
N VAL A 88 3.86 12.72 6.33
CA VAL A 88 3.24 11.86 5.32
C VAL A 88 4.13 10.66 5.05
N ALA A 89 5.45 10.86 4.94
CA ALA A 89 6.39 9.77 4.78
C ALA A 89 6.27 8.74 5.90
N GLY A 90 6.13 9.19 7.15
CA GLY A 90 5.92 8.30 8.31
C GLY A 90 4.62 7.51 8.22
N GLN A 91 3.55 8.13 7.73
CA GLN A 91 2.26 7.43 7.53
C GLN A 91 2.36 6.37 6.44
N ILE A 92 3.09 6.65 5.35
CA ILE A 92 3.35 5.67 4.29
C ILE A 92 4.16 4.51 4.84
N TRP A 93 5.17 4.79 5.66
CA TRP A 93 5.97 3.75 6.31
C TRP A 93 5.10 2.81 7.15
N GLU A 94 4.12 3.34 7.88
CA GLU A 94 3.20 2.51 8.66
C GLU A 94 2.39 1.56 7.77
N LEU A 95 1.95 2.03 6.60
CA LEU A 95 1.27 1.19 5.62
C LEU A 95 2.19 0.09 5.09
N GLU A 96 3.46 0.42 4.83
CA GLU A 96 4.46 -0.58 4.44
C GLU A 96 4.62 -1.67 5.49
N GLN A 97 4.62 -1.29 6.78
CA GLN A 97 4.71 -2.26 7.87
C GLN A 97 3.51 -3.20 7.92
N LEU A 98 2.31 -2.68 7.65
CA LEU A 98 1.10 -3.51 7.59
C LEU A 98 1.18 -4.52 6.44
N LEU A 99 1.64 -4.09 5.28
CA LEU A 99 1.85 -4.97 4.13
C LEU A 99 2.92 -6.03 4.41
N TYR A 100 4.00 -5.63 5.04
CA TYR A 100 5.10 -6.55 5.40
C TYR A 100 4.62 -7.64 6.36
N ARG A 101 3.84 -7.26 7.37
CA ARG A 101 3.27 -8.23 8.32
C ARG A 101 2.31 -9.18 7.62
N LEU A 102 1.48 -8.67 6.71
CA LEU A 102 0.57 -9.50 5.93
C LEU A 102 1.36 -10.49 5.07
N LEU A 103 2.42 -10.02 4.41
CA LEU A 103 3.30 -10.86 3.60
C LEU A 103 3.89 -12.02 4.40
N ASN A 104 4.34 -11.75 5.62
CA ASN A 104 4.92 -12.78 6.49
C ASN A 104 3.90 -13.79 6.98
N ASP A 105 2.62 -13.44 6.99
CA ASP A 105 1.55 -14.31 7.47
C ASP A 105 0.88 -15.13 6.35
N LEU A 106 1.33 -14.96 5.11
CA LEU A 106 0.83 -15.77 4.01
C LEU A 106 1.37 -17.20 4.14
#